data_dea9e4fab393a04ca2ae93af2bebff38
#
_entry.id   dea9e4fab393a04ca2ae93af2bebff38
#
_cell.length_a   1.000
_cell.length_b   1.000
_cell.length_c   1.000
_cell.angle_alpha   90.00
_cell.angle_beta   90.00
_cell.angle_gamma   90.00
#
_symmetry.space_group_name_H-M   'P 1'
#
loop_
_entity.id
_entity.type
_entity.pdbx_description
1 polymer ?
#
loop_
_entity_poly.entity_id
_entity_poly.type
_entity_poly.pdbx_seq_one_letter_code
_entity_poly.pdbx_strand_id
1 'polypeptide(L)'
;MVEANAPRHFKELKAIEGLLESDPEMALDSVKALKEKAQKTSFTDADCNELRLREVQAQYKNRCLTEDSPDLSPVIAFYDSLAALFSNDADLQYLLANTYYYKGVQLAFTNDDVNAFTHYLKAMQVMRQREDWSATPYAPRFVALTYTRLSEILYRYGLADAALETCRKADSYYDSDSDHAAMMRFEAAIHQSKKDYDKALALFQEAEELVTTGSGAMELSLGAKLFDLQQYDSAVPHLEQAYLTGDRFARVDAASKLAEIYRDKGMDEEELHYTRSYVENSMLETRMSAKKMEIEYLYAEAQNAPTEEAENENNNAPWLIWILVLVAVIAFMSFIIVLNRKRISHIENKIVSIEQKHEQENAVKDQELEQMSQQLNATREQLEYAGKVDFDEAWKAFIESAIVQKIKRSVEGKDIMIKSVGAYQNLKLKEMDYIGLVQEANRCFPDFSSRFLKQYPDLNIADLRHCCLGLLGMNDAEIAVLEGISYSGANRRTNKILSSMSTGENLELAMITYLRNVF
;
A
#
# COMPACT_ATOMS: atom_id res chain seq x y z
N MET A 1 34.39 19.20 18.10
CA MET A 1 33.41 18.08 17.88
C MET A 1 32.42 18.43 16.77
N VAL A 2 31.92 19.66 16.67
CA VAL A 2 30.95 20.10 15.63
C VAL A 2 31.53 20.00 14.22
N GLU A 3 32.76 20.47 13.98
CA GLU A 3 33.43 20.38 12.67
C GLU A 3 33.78 18.94 12.25
N ALA A 4 33.98 18.02 13.18
CA ALA A 4 34.29 16.62 12.86
C ALA A 4 33.06 15.81 12.39
N ASN A 5 31.85 16.28 12.68
CA ASN A 5 30.61 15.62 12.30
C ASN A 5 29.87 16.32 11.15
N ALA A 6 30.37 17.43 10.62
CA ALA A 6 29.78 18.05 9.43
C ALA A 6 29.97 17.13 8.20
N PRO A 7 28.93 16.94 7.38
CA PRO A 7 29.02 16.11 6.18
C PRO A 7 30.09 16.66 5.21
N ARG A 8 31.04 15.83 4.80
CA ARG A 8 32.05 16.18 3.78
C ARG A 8 31.48 16.16 2.36
N HIS A 9 30.43 15.37 2.16
CA HIS A 9 29.74 15.19 0.88
C HIS A 9 28.42 15.95 0.82
N PHE A 10 28.31 17.05 1.55
CA PHE A 10 27.09 17.86 1.65
C PHE A 10 26.49 18.27 0.30
N LYS A 11 27.33 18.62 -0.69
CA LYS A 11 26.84 19.03 -2.01
C LYS A 11 26.18 17.88 -2.78
N GLU A 12 26.79 16.69 -2.72
CA GLU A 12 26.26 15.49 -3.37
C GLU A 12 24.96 15.02 -2.69
N LEU A 13 24.92 15.00 -1.37
CA LEU A 13 23.74 14.63 -0.58
C LEU A 13 22.58 15.61 -0.81
N LYS A 14 22.89 16.94 -0.86
CA LYS A 14 21.91 17.97 -1.18
C LYS A 14 21.42 17.90 -2.64
N ALA A 15 22.29 17.52 -3.57
CA ALA A 15 21.90 17.29 -4.96
C ALA A 15 20.92 16.10 -5.07
N ILE A 16 21.17 15.00 -4.34
CA ILE A 16 20.26 13.87 -4.27
C ILE A 16 18.90 14.31 -3.70
N GLU A 17 18.88 15.11 -2.64
CA GLU A 17 17.64 15.65 -2.06
C GLU A 17 16.82 16.42 -3.10
N GLY A 18 17.47 17.28 -3.89
CA GLY A 18 16.81 18.05 -4.95
C GLY A 18 16.24 17.19 -6.08
N LEU A 19 16.80 16.00 -6.31
CA LEU A 19 16.32 15.06 -7.33
C LEU A 19 15.16 14.19 -6.87
N LEU A 20 14.92 14.04 -5.55
CA LEU A 20 13.90 13.13 -5.02
C LEU A 20 12.49 13.39 -5.57
N GLU A 21 12.15 14.64 -5.87
CA GLU A 21 10.85 15.02 -6.42
C GLU A 21 10.87 15.18 -7.94
N SER A 22 11.97 15.72 -8.49
CA SER A 22 12.06 16.06 -9.91
C SER A 22 12.46 14.88 -10.80
N ASP A 23 13.36 14.02 -10.31
CA ASP A 23 13.86 12.84 -11.03
C ASP A 23 14.27 11.74 -10.04
N PRO A 24 13.29 10.99 -9.50
CA PRO A 24 13.56 9.95 -8.52
C PRO A 24 14.51 8.83 -9.00
N GLU A 25 14.51 8.51 -10.30
CA GLU A 25 15.41 7.50 -10.86
C GLU A 25 16.86 7.98 -10.79
N MET A 26 17.11 9.23 -11.19
CA MET A 26 18.44 9.84 -11.09
C MET A 26 18.88 10.00 -9.63
N ALA A 27 17.95 10.29 -8.71
CA ALA A 27 18.24 10.29 -7.26
C ALA A 27 18.74 8.93 -6.80
N LEU A 28 18.08 7.84 -7.19
CA LEU A 28 18.45 6.47 -6.81
C LEU A 28 19.81 6.07 -7.40
N ASP A 29 20.08 6.43 -8.65
CA ASP A 29 21.37 6.14 -9.29
C ASP A 29 22.51 6.97 -8.67
N SER A 30 22.23 8.21 -8.27
CA SER A 30 23.18 9.06 -7.54
C SER A 30 23.50 8.48 -6.15
N VAL A 31 22.50 7.93 -5.45
CA VAL A 31 22.71 7.20 -4.19
C VAL A 31 23.63 5.99 -4.39
N LYS A 32 23.41 5.18 -5.44
CA LYS A 32 24.26 4.01 -5.75
C LYS A 32 25.71 4.43 -6.02
N ALA A 33 25.90 5.47 -6.86
CA ALA A 33 27.23 6.00 -7.16
C ALA A 33 27.93 6.54 -5.88
N LEU A 34 27.19 7.21 -5.01
CA LEU A 34 27.75 7.75 -3.78
C LEU A 34 28.09 6.62 -2.78
N LYS A 35 27.32 5.54 -2.72
CA LYS A 35 27.63 4.32 -1.94
C LYS A 35 28.91 3.64 -2.44
N GLU A 36 29.13 3.54 -3.73
CA GLU A 36 30.37 3.01 -4.30
C GLU A 36 31.57 3.91 -3.97
N LYS A 37 31.39 5.23 -3.97
CA LYS A 37 32.38 6.20 -3.56
C LYS A 37 32.71 6.05 -2.07
N ALA A 38 31.70 5.81 -1.22
CA ALA A 38 31.87 5.61 0.22
C ALA A 38 32.72 4.38 0.57
N GLN A 39 32.74 3.35 -0.29
CA GLN A 39 33.64 2.19 -0.12
C GLN A 39 35.11 2.52 -0.36
N LYS A 40 35.41 3.58 -1.12
CA LYS A 40 36.78 3.95 -1.57
C LYS A 40 37.33 5.16 -0.83
N THR A 41 36.46 5.94 -0.17
CA THR A 41 36.84 7.18 0.52
C THR A 41 36.25 7.19 1.93
N SER A 42 36.89 7.90 2.87
CA SER A 42 36.36 8.01 4.23
C SER A 42 35.17 8.96 4.28
N PHE A 43 33.98 8.42 4.56
CA PHE A 43 32.79 9.18 4.91
C PHE A 43 32.77 9.44 6.41
N THR A 44 32.19 10.57 6.81
CA THR A 44 31.89 10.85 8.22
C THR A 44 30.65 10.07 8.66
N ASP A 45 30.41 9.99 9.97
CA ASP A 45 29.17 9.41 10.48
C ASP A 45 27.93 10.17 9.99
N ALA A 46 28.04 11.51 9.85
CA ALA A 46 27.00 12.35 9.28
C ALA A 46 26.72 11.99 7.80
N ASP A 47 27.79 11.86 6.97
CA ASP A 47 27.64 11.43 5.57
C ASP A 47 26.95 10.07 5.47
N CYS A 48 27.35 9.11 6.31
CA CYS A 48 26.81 7.76 6.29
C CYS A 48 25.33 7.72 6.69
N ASN A 49 24.95 8.48 7.71
CA ASN A 49 23.57 8.52 8.20
C ASN A 49 22.66 9.26 7.22
N GLU A 50 23.11 10.40 6.67
CA GLU A 50 22.32 11.10 5.65
C GLU A 50 22.19 10.27 4.37
N LEU A 51 23.23 9.58 3.93
CA LEU A 51 23.16 8.71 2.75
C LEU A 51 22.15 7.57 2.93
N ARG A 52 22.07 6.97 4.14
CA ARG A 52 21.04 5.97 4.45
C ARG A 52 19.63 6.55 4.35
N LEU A 53 19.42 7.76 4.87
CA LEU A 53 18.12 8.45 4.75
C LEU A 53 17.78 8.69 3.27
N ARG A 54 18.72 9.25 2.48
CA ARG A 54 18.52 9.51 1.05
C ARG A 54 18.26 8.23 0.25
N GLU A 55 18.89 7.13 0.62
CA GLU A 55 18.63 5.83 0.00
C GLU A 55 17.18 5.38 0.21
N VAL A 56 16.68 5.42 1.44
CA VAL A 56 15.30 5.04 1.74
C VAL A 56 14.31 5.99 1.05
N GLN A 57 14.60 7.29 1.02
CA GLN A 57 13.80 8.28 0.30
C GLN A 57 13.71 7.97 -1.20
N ALA A 58 14.86 7.73 -1.84
CA ALA A 58 14.92 7.42 -3.27
C ALA A 58 14.22 6.09 -3.58
N GLN A 59 14.41 5.06 -2.76
CA GLN A 59 13.71 3.78 -2.91
C GLN A 59 12.19 3.94 -2.79
N TYR A 60 11.72 4.71 -1.80
CA TYR A 60 10.30 4.98 -1.63
C TYR A 60 9.70 5.70 -2.84
N LYS A 61 10.36 6.76 -3.32
CA LYS A 61 9.91 7.53 -4.50
C LYS A 61 9.87 6.67 -5.78
N ASN A 62 10.78 5.73 -5.92
CA ASN A 62 10.82 4.76 -7.03
C ASN A 62 9.95 3.53 -6.82
N ARG A 63 9.16 3.44 -5.73
CA ARG A 63 8.32 2.28 -5.39
C ARG A 63 9.10 0.97 -5.32
N CYS A 64 10.37 1.03 -4.91
CA CYS A 64 11.27 -0.13 -4.79
C CYS A 64 11.78 -0.32 -3.34
N LEU A 65 11.06 0.20 -2.35
CA LEU A 65 11.33 -0.06 -0.95
C LEU A 65 11.10 -1.56 -0.66
N THR A 66 12.01 -2.17 0.10
CA THR A 66 11.97 -3.60 0.47
C THR A 66 12.30 -3.78 1.94
N GLU A 67 12.14 -5.00 2.47
CA GLU A 67 12.57 -5.35 3.82
C GLU A 67 14.10 -5.24 3.99
N ASP A 68 14.87 -5.38 2.90
CA ASP A 68 16.33 -5.23 2.89
C ASP A 68 16.79 -3.77 2.81
N SER A 69 15.87 -2.81 2.73
CA SER A 69 16.20 -1.38 2.72
C SER A 69 16.87 -0.98 4.04
N PRO A 70 17.82 -0.01 4.04
CA PRO A 70 18.55 0.37 5.24
C PRO A 70 17.64 0.72 6.40
N ASP A 71 17.86 0.12 7.58
CA ASP A 71 17.14 0.50 8.80
C ASP A 71 17.51 1.92 9.23
N LEU A 72 16.49 2.75 9.46
CA LEU A 72 16.65 4.14 9.89
C LEU A 72 16.76 4.32 11.42
N SER A 73 16.62 3.27 12.23
CA SER A 73 16.74 3.37 13.69
C SER A 73 18.11 3.92 14.16
N PRO A 74 19.25 3.51 13.57
CA PRO A 74 20.56 4.13 13.89
C PRO A 74 20.66 5.59 13.45
N VAL A 75 19.99 5.96 12.35
CA VAL A 75 19.97 7.34 11.82
C VAL A 75 19.15 8.25 12.75
N ILE A 76 18.02 7.76 13.29
CA ILE A 76 17.25 8.45 14.32
C ILE A 76 18.12 8.70 15.55
N ALA A 77 18.79 7.66 16.10
CA ALA A 77 19.62 7.80 17.28
C ALA A 77 20.76 8.82 17.08
N PHE A 78 21.34 8.87 15.88
CA PHE A 78 22.36 9.83 15.53
C PHE A 78 21.83 11.27 15.52
N TYR A 79 20.76 11.56 14.79
CA TYR A 79 20.19 12.90 14.70
C TYR A 79 19.52 13.35 16.00
N ASP A 80 18.91 12.44 16.76
CA ASP A 80 18.32 12.74 18.08
C ASP A 80 19.39 13.22 19.07
N SER A 81 20.55 12.56 19.07
CA SER A 81 21.69 12.98 19.90
C SER A 81 22.25 14.35 19.50
N LEU A 82 22.22 14.70 18.21
CA LEU A 82 22.66 16.01 17.72
C LEU A 82 21.60 17.09 18.01
N ALA A 83 20.33 16.81 17.80
CA ALA A 83 19.24 17.74 18.07
C ALA A 83 19.16 18.14 19.55
N ALA A 84 19.48 17.22 20.47
CA ALA A 84 19.61 17.53 21.90
C ALA A 84 20.71 18.56 22.21
N LEU A 85 21.75 18.62 21.36
CA LEU A 85 22.87 19.57 21.51
C LEU A 85 22.67 20.88 20.73
N PHE A 86 21.88 20.83 19.65
CA PHE A 86 21.69 21.91 18.67
C PHE A 86 20.21 22.13 18.38
N SER A 87 19.40 22.38 19.42
CA SER A 87 17.94 22.48 19.35
C SER A 87 17.42 23.60 18.40
N ASN A 88 18.26 24.59 18.08
CA ASN A 88 17.91 25.72 17.20
C ASN A 88 18.32 25.52 15.73
N ASP A 89 18.91 24.38 15.37
CA ASP A 89 19.31 24.10 13.99
C ASP A 89 18.11 23.55 13.20
N ALA A 90 17.57 24.37 12.28
CA ALA A 90 16.38 24.04 11.50
C ALA A 90 16.61 22.85 10.53
N ASP A 91 17.80 22.81 9.90
CA ASP A 91 18.12 21.74 8.95
C ASP A 91 18.29 20.42 9.67
N LEU A 92 18.91 20.41 10.84
CA LEU A 92 19.05 19.22 11.68
C LEU A 92 17.69 18.70 12.17
N GLN A 93 16.83 19.58 12.64
CA GLN A 93 15.47 19.19 13.04
C GLN A 93 14.67 18.65 11.89
N TYR A 94 14.79 19.25 10.71
CA TYR A 94 14.15 18.75 9.51
C TYR A 94 14.68 17.37 9.11
N LEU A 95 15.99 17.13 9.18
CA LEU A 95 16.59 15.81 8.93
C LEU A 95 16.07 14.77 9.92
N LEU A 96 16.01 15.11 11.21
CA LEU A 96 15.45 14.23 12.23
C LEU A 96 13.98 13.92 11.99
N ALA A 97 13.17 14.95 11.72
CA ALA A 97 11.75 14.78 11.41
C ALA A 97 11.52 13.90 10.17
N ASN A 98 12.30 14.14 9.10
CA ASN A 98 12.30 13.29 7.91
C ASN A 98 12.67 11.84 8.22
N THR A 99 13.67 11.64 9.09
CA THR A 99 14.10 10.29 9.48
C THR A 99 12.99 9.55 10.21
N TYR A 100 12.30 10.21 11.15
CA TYR A 100 11.11 9.65 11.79
C TYR A 100 10.00 9.35 10.78
N TYR A 101 9.72 10.27 9.85
CA TYR A 101 8.70 10.07 8.82
C TYR A 101 9.00 8.84 7.95
N TYR A 102 10.21 8.73 7.40
CA TYR A 102 10.56 7.61 6.54
C TYR A 102 10.73 6.30 7.30
N LYS A 103 11.07 6.34 8.60
CA LYS A 103 10.97 5.15 9.46
C LYS A 103 9.51 4.72 9.62
N GLY A 104 8.59 5.65 9.78
CA GLY A 104 7.15 5.37 9.75
C GLY A 104 6.71 4.73 8.43
N VAL A 105 7.23 5.20 7.28
CA VAL A 105 6.99 4.60 5.96
C VAL A 105 7.49 3.15 5.89
N GLN A 106 8.70 2.85 6.40
CA GLN A 106 9.24 1.49 6.45
C GLN A 106 8.36 0.57 7.30
N LEU A 107 7.93 1.03 8.47
CA LEU A 107 7.07 0.27 9.38
C LEU A 107 5.69 0.03 8.77
N ALA A 108 5.10 1.03 8.11
CA ALA A 108 3.83 0.86 7.40
C ALA A 108 3.95 -0.14 6.23
N PHE A 109 5.09 -0.15 5.53
CA PHE A 109 5.38 -1.12 4.47
C PHE A 109 5.39 -2.57 5.01
N THR A 110 5.88 -2.79 6.24
CA THR A 110 5.87 -4.10 6.91
C THR A 110 4.59 -4.37 7.72
N ASN A 111 3.52 -3.56 7.54
CA ASN A 111 2.25 -3.64 8.27
C ASN A 111 2.37 -3.42 9.79
N ASP A 112 3.41 -2.75 10.24
CA ASP A 112 3.55 -2.31 11.63
C ASP A 112 2.98 -0.90 11.83
N ASP A 113 1.67 -0.78 11.64
CA ASP A 113 0.96 0.49 11.62
C ASP A 113 1.01 1.25 12.95
N VAL A 114 1.07 0.56 14.09
CA VAL A 114 1.15 1.19 15.42
C VAL A 114 2.47 1.93 15.58
N ASN A 115 3.57 1.27 15.28
CA ASN A 115 4.89 1.89 15.33
C ASN A 115 5.05 2.95 14.23
N ALA A 116 4.46 2.73 13.04
CA ALA A 116 4.42 3.74 11.98
C ALA A 116 3.71 5.01 12.45
N PHE A 117 2.53 4.88 13.06
CA PHE A 117 1.75 5.98 13.61
C PHE A 117 2.53 6.76 14.66
N THR A 118 3.17 6.05 15.59
CA THR A 118 4.05 6.64 16.63
C THR A 118 5.19 7.44 16.00
N HIS A 119 5.82 6.93 14.94
CA HIS A 119 6.93 7.62 14.28
C HIS A 119 6.46 8.85 13.49
N TYR A 120 5.27 8.83 12.88
CA TYR A 120 4.68 10.01 12.26
C TYR A 120 4.34 11.09 13.30
N LEU A 121 3.83 10.71 14.48
CA LEU A 121 3.60 11.66 15.58
C LEU A 121 4.91 12.29 16.06
N LYS A 122 5.99 11.50 16.20
CA LYS A 122 7.32 12.02 16.55
C LYS A 122 7.87 12.97 15.50
N ALA A 123 7.68 12.66 14.20
CA ALA A 123 8.06 13.56 13.11
C ALA A 123 7.36 14.92 13.23
N MET A 124 6.07 14.93 13.55
CA MET A 124 5.29 16.14 13.79
C MET A 124 5.76 16.88 15.04
N GLN A 125 6.05 16.17 16.13
CA GLN A 125 6.54 16.76 17.36
C GLN A 125 7.86 17.49 17.13
N VAL A 126 8.83 16.84 16.47
CA VAL A 126 10.15 17.43 16.16
C VAL A 126 9.98 18.70 15.31
N MET A 127 9.13 18.68 14.26
CA MET A 127 8.90 19.85 13.43
C MET A 127 8.31 21.03 14.20
N ARG A 128 7.45 20.79 15.18
CA ARG A 128 6.74 21.82 15.95
C ARG A 128 7.50 22.32 17.16
N GLN A 129 8.67 21.78 17.50
CA GLN A 129 9.50 22.26 18.61
C GLN A 129 10.00 23.71 18.43
N ARG A 130 9.96 24.24 17.21
CA ARG A 130 10.35 25.61 16.91
C ARG A 130 9.10 26.48 16.69
N GLU A 131 9.08 27.66 17.29
CA GLU A 131 7.99 28.64 17.08
C GLU A 131 7.87 29.10 15.60
N ASP A 132 9.02 29.15 14.89
CA ASP A 132 9.10 29.61 13.48
C ASP A 132 9.07 28.47 12.45
N TRP A 133 8.66 27.25 12.85
CA TRP A 133 8.70 26.07 11.95
C TRP A 133 7.92 26.27 10.64
N SER A 134 6.79 26.99 10.70
CA SER A 134 5.96 27.26 9.52
C SER A 134 6.59 28.25 8.51
N ALA A 135 7.61 28.98 8.93
CA ALA A 135 8.35 29.90 8.05
C ALA A 135 9.36 29.20 7.14
N THR A 136 9.67 27.91 7.38
CA THR A 136 10.57 27.14 6.52
C THR A 136 9.82 26.66 5.27
N PRO A 137 10.37 26.84 4.05
CA PRO A 137 9.62 26.62 2.80
C PRO A 137 9.09 25.18 2.61
N TYR A 138 9.77 24.20 3.19
CA TYR A 138 9.40 22.76 3.08
C TYR A 138 8.50 22.26 4.20
N ALA A 139 8.39 23.00 5.30
CA ALA A 139 7.68 22.52 6.49
C ALA A 139 6.16 22.34 6.26
N PRO A 140 5.43 23.26 5.62
CA PRO A 140 4.00 23.05 5.38
C PRO A 140 3.71 21.77 4.63
N ARG A 141 4.42 21.52 3.52
CA ARG A 141 4.25 20.29 2.73
C ARG A 141 4.63 19.03 3.51
N PHE A 142 5.69 19.07 4.31
CA PHE A 142 6.08 17.97 5.18
C PHE A 142 4.99 17.64 6.21
N VAL A 143 4.42 18.67 6.83
CA VAL A 143 3.32 18.54 7.79
C VAL A 143 2.08 17.97 7.11
N ALA A 144 1.73 18.46 5.92
CA ALA A 144 0.63 17.93 5.12
C ALA A 144 0.81 16.42 4.84
N LEU A 145 1.97 16.03 4.32
CA LEU A 145 2.29 14.62 4.05
C LEU A 145 2.20 13.76 5.32
N THR A 146 2.66 14.28 6.46
CA THR A 146 2.63 13.52 7.72
C THR A 146 1.19 13.34 8.22
N TYR A 147 0.35 14.37 8.15
CA TYR A 147 -1.07 14.27 8.46
C TYR A 147 -1.80 13.30 7.50
N THR A 148 -1.45 13.32 6.21
CA THR A 148 -1.98 12.35 5.24
C THR A 148 -1.72 10.92 5.70
N ARG A 149 -0.48 10.59 6.10
CA ARG A 149 -0.13 9.25 6.60
C ARG A 149 -0.86 8.87 7.88
N LEU A 150 -1.00 9.80 8.82
CA LEU A 150 -1.78 9.59 10.03
C LEU A 150 -3.24 9.32 9.69
N SER A 151 -3.84 10.10 8.79
CA SER A 151 -5.23 9.95 8.36
C SER A 151 -5.46 8.62 7.65
N GLU A 152 -4.54 8.18 6.78
CA GLU A 152 -4.60 6.87 6.10
C GLU A 152 -4.63 5.71 7.11
N ILE A 153 -3.82 5.77 8.17
CA ILE A 153 -3.83 4.74 9.22
C ILE A 153 -5.15 4.80 10.01
N LEU A 154 -5.59 5.98 10.45
CA LEU A 154 -6.86 6.14 11.16
C LEU A 154 -8.05 5.60 10.34
N TYR A 155 -8.09 5.90 9.05
CA TYR A 155 -9.11 5.39 8.14
C TYR A 155 -9.07 3.86 8.03
N ARG A 156 -7.88 3.28 7.85
CA ARG A 156 -7.68 1.82 7.76
C ARG A 156 -8.21 1.08 9.00
N TYR A 157 -8.10 1.70 10.16
CA TYR A 157 -8.61 1.12 11.41
C TYR A 157 -10.06 1.52 11.74
N GLY A 158 -10.78 2.14 10.80
CA GLY A 158 -12.18 2.49 10.92
C GLY A 158 -12.45 3.62 11.92
N LEU A 159 -11.45 4.47 12.20
CA LEU A 159 -11.57 5.68 13.00
C LEU A 159 -11.93 6.87 12.08
N ALA A 160 -13.10 6.77 11.42
CA ALA A 160 -13.49 7.63 10.32
C ALA A 160 -13.55 9.13 10.70
N ASP A 161 -14.03 9.48 11.90
CA ASP A 161 -14.11 10.88 12.32
C ASP A 161 -12.72 11.47 12.58
N ALA A 162 -11.82 10.72 13.22
CA ALA A 162 -10.44 11.11 13.43
C ALA A 162 -9.67 11.21 12.10
N ALA A 163 -9.90 10.27 11.18
CA ALA A 163 -9.33 10.31 9.83
C ALA A 163 -9.79 11.55 9.07
N LEU A 164 -11.08 11.90 9.15
CA LEU A 164 -11.65 13.07 8.49
C LEU A 164 -11.06 14.38 9.03
N GLU A 165 -10.97 14.51 10.35
CA GLU A 165 -10.33 15.67 10.98
C GLU A 165 -8.86 15.82 10.53
N THR A 166 -8.13 14.70 10.54
CA THR A 166 -6.72 14.68 10.19
C THR A 166 -6.49 14.92 8.70
N CYS A 167 -7.38 14.40 7.84
CA CYS A 167 -7.39 14.67 6.40
C CYS A 167 -7.55 16.16 6.09
N ARG A 168 -8.51 16.82 6.74
CA ARG A 168 -8.73 18.27 6.58
C ARG A 168 -7.55 19.10 7.09
N LYS A 169 -6.89 18.65 8.18
CA LYS A 169 -5.63 19.26 8.63
C LYS A 169 -4.53 19.11 7.57
N ALA A 170 -4.42 17.96 6.93
CA ALA A 170 -3.47 17.77 5.83
C ALA A 170 -3.76 18.74 4.69
N ASP A 171 -5.01 18.81 4.26
CA ASP A 171 -5.47 19.64 3.15
C ASP A 171 -5.15 21.13 3.38
N SER A 172 -5.29 21.63 4.61
CA SER A 172 -5.02 23.03 4.95
C SER A 172 -3.55 23.46 4.80
N TYR A 173 -2.61 22.52 4.63
CA TYR A 173 -1.18 22.77 4.41
C TYR A 173 -0.73 22.51 3.00
N TYR A 174 -1.56 21.95 2.12
CA TYR A 174 -1.28 21.82 0.70
C TYR A 174 -1.58 23.14 -0.03
N ASP A 175 -0.89 23.35 -1.16
CA ASP A 175 -1.00 24.57 -1.97
C ASP A 175 -1.25 24.28 -3.45
N SER A 176 -1.26 22.99 -3.86
CA SER A 176 -1.49 22.60 -5.25
C SER A 176 -2.87 22.00 -5.46
N ASP A 177 -3.51 22.32 -6.60
CA ASP A 177 -4.80 21.72 -6.98
C ASP A 177 -4.75 20.20 -7.01
N SER A 178 -3.60 19.62 -7.39
CA SER A 178 -3.41 18.16 -7.40
C SER A 178 -3.45 17.55 -6.00
N ASP A 179 -2.81 18.20 -5.03
CA ASP A 179 -2.80 17.73 -3.64
C ASP A 179 -4.19 17.93 -3.01
N HIS A 180 -4.85 19.08 -3.25
CA HIS A 180 -6.23 19.33 -2.81
C HIS A 180 -7.20 18.29 -3.41
N ALA A 181 -7.13 18.04 -4.70
CA ALA A 181 -7.96 17.01 -5.34
C ALA A 181 -7.70 15.61 -4.76
N ALA A 182 -6.45 15.28 -4.39
CA ALA A 182 -6.13 14.02 -3.72
C ALA A 182 -6.76 13.95 -2.31
N MET A 183 -6.71 15.03 -1.53
CA MET A 183 -7.33 15.08 -0.21
C MET A 183 -8.86 15.03 -0.28
N MET A 184 -9.48 15.71 -1.23
CA MET A 184 -10.92 15.62 -1.48
C MET A 184 -11.36 14.19 -1.82
N ARG A 185 -10.61 13.47 -2.66
CA ARG A 185 -10.89 12.06 -2.95
C ARG A 185 -10.75 11.19 -1.72
N PHE A 186 -9.78 11.48 -0.87
CA PHE A 186 -9.62 10.73 0.37
C PHE A 186 -10.73 11.06 1.39
N GLU A 187 -11.13 12.32 1.53
CA GLU A 187 -12.31 12.73 2.31
C GLU A 187 -13.58 12.04 1.80
N ALA A 188 -13.76 11.99 0.47
CA ALA A 188 -14.86 11.27 -0.15
C ALA A 188 -14.86 9.77 0.20
N ALA A 189 -13.72 9.10 0.17
CA ALA A 189 -13.59 7.70 0.58
C ALA A 189 -13.95 7.48 2.05
N ILE A 190 -13.60 8.42 2.94
CA ILE A 190 -14.02 8.37 4.35
C ILE A 190 -15.55 8.53 4.47
N HIS A 191 -16.17 9.47 3.75
CA HIS A 191 -17.63 9.63 3.73
C HIS A 191 -18.33 8.40 3.16
N GLN A 192 -17.78 7.77 2.11
CA GLN A 192 -18.28 6.51 1.58
C GLN A 192 -18.28 5.40 2.64
N SER A 193 -17.21 5.27 3.42
CA SER A 193 -17.14 4.27 4.50
C SER A 193 -18.19 4.50 5.60
N LYS A 194 -18.64 5.74 5.76
CA LYS A 194 -19.75 6.14 6.65
C LYS A 194 -21.12 6.00 5.98
N LYS A 195 -21.20 5.53 4.73
CA LYS A 195 -22.39 5.44 3.89
C LYS A 195 -23.04 6.81 3.55
N ASP A 196 -22.28 7.90 3.69
CA ASP A 196 -22.66 9.24 3.28
C ASP A 196 -22.32 9.45 1.78
N TYR A 197 -23.00 8.66 0.93
CA TYR A 197 -22.68 8.55 -0.49
C TYR A 197 -22.90 9.83 -1.28
N ASP A 198 -23.91 10.65 -0.90
CA ASP A 198 -24.20 11.90 -1.61
C ASP A 198 -23.05 12.89 -1.43
N LYS A 199 -22.50 12.95 -0.22
CA LYS A 199 -21.36 13.81 0.08
C LYS A 199 -20.07 13.27 -0.55
N ALA A 200 -19.87 11.96 -0.53
CA ALA A 200 -18.74 11.33 -1.20
C ALA A 200 -18.75 11.63 -2.71
N LEU A 201 -19.89 11.49 -3.36
CA LEU A 201 -20.02 11.78 -4.79
C LEU A 201 -19.79 13.25 -5.12
N ALA A 202 -20.29 14.17 -4.29
CA ALA A 202 -20.05 15.60 -4.48
C ALA A 202 -18.55 15.95 -4.41
N LEU A 203 -17.84 15.40 -3.40
CA LEU A 203 -16.39 15.59 -3.25
C LEU A 203 -15.58 14.96 -4.39
N PHE A 204 -15.99 13.79 -4.90
CA PHE A 204 -15.34 13.19 -6.07
C PHE A 204 -15.53 14.05 -7.32
N GLN A 205 -16.72 14.63 -7.53
CA GLN A 205 -16.99 15.54 -8.65
C GLN A 205 -16.16 16.81 -8.54
N GLU A 206 -16.10 17.43 -7.38
CA GLU A 206 -15.28 18.63 -7.13
C GLU A 206 -13.79 18.35 -7.36
N ALA A 207 -13.29 17.20 -6.89
CA ALA A 207 -11.90 16.78 -7.13
C ALA A 207 -11.60 16.54 -8.62
N GLU A 208 -12.57 16.06 -9.39
CA GLU A 208 -12.43 15.81 -10.83
C GLU A 208 -12.42 17.12 -11.63
N GLU A 209 -13.13 18.15 -11.15
CA GLU A 209 -13.07 19.51 -11.73
C GLU A 209 -11.71 20.15 -11.57
N LEU A 210 -11.03 19.88 -10.44
CA LEU A 210 -9.66 20.37 -10.21
C LEU A 210 -8.64 19.60 -11.04
N VAL A 211 -8.72 18.27 -11.06
CA VAL A 211 -7.75 17.41 -11.75
C VAL A 211 -8.45 16.17 -12.30
N THR A 212 -8.58 16.08 -13.62
CA THR A 212 -9.20 14.95 -14.31
C THR A 212 -8.34 13.69 -14.21
N THR A 213 -8.79 12.69 -13.46
CA THR A 213 -8.04 11.44 -13.25
C THR A 213 -8.81 10.17 -13.59
N GLY A 214 -10.16 10.25 -13.70
CA GLY A 214 -11.05 9.08 -13.86
C GLY A 214 -10.96 8.13 -12.66
N SER A 215 -11.96 8.09 -11.81
CA SER A 215 -11.83 7.46 -10.49
C SER A 215 -12.73 6.24 -10.33
N GLY A 216 -12.14 5.04 -10.25
CA GLY A 216 -12.83 3.82 -9.80
C GLY A 216 -13.45 3.95 -8.40
N ALA A 217 -12.98 4.88 -7.57
CA ALA A 217 -13.55 5.17 -6.26
C ALA A 217 -14.91 5.89 -6.34
N MET A 218 -15.11 6.75 -7.34
CA MET A 218 -16.42 7.36 -7.61
C MET A 218 -17.44 6.29 -8.06
N GLU A 219 -17.02 5.40 -8.92
CA GLU A 219 -17.85 4.26 -9.37
C GLU A 219 -18.20 3.35 -8.18
N LEU A 220 -17.26 3.08 -7.27
CA LEU A 220 -17.55 2.35 -6.05
C LEU A 220 -18.60 3.05 -5.19
N SER A 221 -18.49 4.37 -4.99
CA SER A 221 -19.45 5.13 -4.19
C SER A 221 -20.86 5.07 -4.78
N LEU A 222 -20.98 5.20 -6.08
CA LEU A 222 -22.27 5.10 -6.76
C LEU A 222 -22.84 3.67 -6.69
N GLY A 223 -22.01 2.67 -6.97
CA GLY A 223 -22.39 1.27 -6.88
C GLY A 223 -22.79 0.86 -5.47
N ALA A 224 -22.06 1.31 -4.44
CA ALA A 224 -22.37 1.05 -3.04
C ALA A 224 -23.69 1.71 -2.59
N LYS A 225 -23.95 2.95 -3.03
CA LYS A 225 -25.23 3.61 -2.80
C LYS A 225 -26.39 2.81 -3.39
N LEU A 226 -26.28 2.39 -4.66
CA LEU A 226 -27.30 1.60 -5.34
C LEU A 226 -27.48 0.22 -4.68
N PHE A 227 -26.39 -0.40 -4.22
CA PHE A 227 -26.42 -1.65 -3.46
C PHE A 227 -27.21 -1.51 -2.16
N ASP A 228 -26.94 -0.49 -1.35
CA ASP A 228 -27.66 -0.23 -0.10
C ASP A 228 -29.15 0.10 -0.32
N LEU A 229 -29.48 0.64 -1.49
CA LEU A 229 -30.87 0.85 -1.94
C LEU A 229 -31.51 -0.43 -2.55
N GLN A 230 -30.80 -1.57 -2.56
CA GLN A 230 -31.20 -2.83 -3.17
C GLN A 230 -31.49 -2.75 -4.68
N GLN A 231 -30.95 -1.73 -5.36
CA GLN A 231 -31.04 -1.56 -6.80
C GLN A 231 -29.91 -2.31 -7.52
N TYR A 232 -29.87 -3.63 -7.32
CA TYR A 232 -28.75 -4.50 -7.70
C TYR A 232 -28.40 -4.46 -9.18
N ASP A 233 -29.39 -4.46 -10.07
CA ASP A 233 -29.14 -4.41 -11.51
C ASP A 233 -28.46 -3.11 -11.95
N SER A 234 -28.77 -2.01 -11.27
CA SER A 234 -28.13 -0.71 -11.50
C SER A 234 -26.77 -0.62 -10.78
N ALA A 235 -26.58 -1.32 -9.67
CA ALA A 235 -25.33 -1.33 -8.91
C ALA A 235 -24.22 -2.09 -9.62
N VAL A 236 -24.53 -3.23 -10.26
CA VAL A 236 -23.57 -4.14 -10.90
C VAL A 236 -22.59 -3.43 -11.83
N PRO A 237 -23.01 -2.66 -12.86
CA PRO A 237 -22.05 -2.05 -13.79
C PRO A 237 -21.08 -1.08 -13.11
N HIS A 238 -21.52 -0.34 -12.08
CA HIS A 238 -20.68 0.58 -11.33
C HIS A 238 -19.69 -0.17 -10.43
N LEU A 239 -20.14 -1.24 -9.76
CA LEU A 239 -19.29 -2.08 -8.92
C LEU A 239 -18.26 -2.85 -9.77
N GLU A 240 -18.63 -3.34 -10.95
CA GLU A 240 -17.68 -3.97 -11.88
C GLU A 240 -16.64 -2.97 -12.39
N GLN A 241 -17.05 -1.75 -12.70
CA GLN A 241 -16.12 -0.70 -13.10
C GLN A 241 -15.16 -0.35 -11.94
N ALA A 242 -15.67 -0.24 -10.72
CA ALA A 242 -14.87 -0.03 -9.52
C ALA A 242 -13.89 -1.20 -9.27
N TYR A 243 -14.33 -2.42 -9.46
CA TYR A 243 -13.48 -3.62 -9.35
C TYR A 243 -12.33 -3.62 -10.37
N LEU A 244 -12.59 -3.16 -11.59
CA LEU A 244 -11.62 -3.14 -12.69
C LEU A 244 -10.62 -1.98 -12.59
N THR A 245 -11.09 -0.79 -12.21
CA THR A 245 -10.30 0.46 -12.30
C THR A 245 -9.90 1.03 -10.94
N GLY A 246 -10.53 0.57 -9.85
CA GLY A 246 -10.26 1.04 -8.50
C GLY A 246 -8.91 0.59 -7.95
N ASP A 247 -8.48 1.25 -6.89
CA ASP A 247 -7.34 0.80 -6.10
C ASP A 247 -7.66 -0.53 -5.37
N ARG A 248 -6.72 -1.01 -4.57
CA ARG A 248 -6.89 -2.27 -3.85
C ARG A 248 -8.12 -2.27 -2.95
N PHE A 249 -8.39 -1.18 -2.23
CA PHE A 249 -9.52 -1.09 -1.30
C PHE A 249 -10.85 -1.04 -2.04
N ALA A 250 -10.92 -0.21 -3.08
CA ALA A 250 -12.11 -0.13 -3.94
C ALA A 250 -12.43 -1.48 -4.59
N ARG A 251 -11.42 -2.22 -5.05
CA ARG A 251 -11.61 -3.56 -5.63
C ARG A 251 -12.15 -4.58 -4.63
N VAL A 252 -11.63 -4.56 -3.39
CA VAL A 252 -12.07 -5.48 -2.33
C VAL A 252 -13.52 -5.21 -1.93
N ASP A 253 -13.88 -3.93 -1.73
CA ASP A 253 -15.25 -3.55 -1.35
C ASP A 253 -16.24 -3.83 -2.50
N ALA A 254 -15.86 -3.51 -3.74
CA ALA A 254 -16.66 -3.86 -4.91
C ALA A 254 -16.85 -5.38 -5.06
N ALA A 255 -15.79 -6.18 -4.89
CA ALA A 255 -15.86 -7.64 -4.97
C ALA A 255 -16.79 -8.22 -3.90
N SER A 256 -16.74 -7.70 -2.65
CA SER A 256 -17.64 -8.13 -1.58
C SER A 256 -19.11 -7.93 -1.94
N LYS A 257 -19.45 -6.74 -2.45
CA LYS A 257 -20.83 -6.40 -2.85
C LYS A 257 -21.29 -7.18 -4.06
N LEU A 258 -20.43 -7.37 -5.06
CA LEU A 258 -20.75 -8.18 -6.25
C LEU A 258 -20.98 -9.64 -5.86
N ALA A 259 -20.17 -10.21 -4.98
CA ALA A 259 -20.38 -11.58 -4.49
C ALA A 259 -21.76 -11.73 -3.81
N GLU A 260 -22.17 -10.76 -3.00
CA GLU A 260 -23.48 -10.75 -2.36
C GLU A 260 -24.62 -10.65 -3.38
N ILE A 261 -24.52 -9.75 -4.36
CA ILE A 261 -25.52 -9.62 -5.43
C ILE A 261 -25.65 -10.91 -6.23
N TYR A 262 -24.53 -11.53 -6.63
CA TYR A 262 -24.56 -12.73 -7.46
C TYR A 262 -25.03 -13.96 -6.68
N ARG A 263 -24.75 -14.03 -5.37
CA ARG A 263 -25.36 -15.02 -4.47
C ARG A 263 -26.89 -14.90 -4.45
N ASP A 264 -27.41 -13.67 -4.29
CA ASP A 264 -28.85 -13.43 -4.25
C ASP A 264 -29.54 -13.75 -5.60
N LYS A 265 -28.79 -13.63 -6.70
CA LYS A 265 -29.24 -13.99 -8.05
C LYS A 265 -29.09 -15.49 -8.36
N GLY A 266 -28.44 -16.28 -7.49
CA GLY A 266 -28.17 -17.70 -7.72
C GLY A 266 -27.17 -17.95 -8.87
N MET A 267 -26.23 -17.03 -9.08
CA MET A 267 -25.18 -17.09 -10.11
C MET A 267 -23.86 -17.54 -9.46
N ASP A 268 -23.74 -18.87 -9.25
CA ASP A 268 -22.70 -19.48 -8.44
C ASP A 268 -21.26 -19.23 -8.96
N GLU A 269 -21.08 -19.14 -10.29
CA GLU A 269 -19.75 -18.92 -10.89
C GLU A 269 -19.26 -17.49 -10.62
N GLU A 270 -20.11 -16.50 -10.79
CA GLU A 270 -19.82 -15.09 -10.55
C GLU A 270 -19.65 -14.83 -9.05
N GLU A 271 -20.51 -15.41 -8.21
CA GLU A 271 -20.33 -15.35 -6.75
C GLU A 271 -18.96 -15.90 -6.34
N LEU A 272 -18.59 -17.09 -6.83
CA LEU A 272 -17.30 -17.70 -6.49
C LEU A 272 -16.11 -16.86 -6.95
N HIS A 273 -16.22 -16.26 -8.15
CA HIS A 273 -15.17 -15.38 -8.68
C HIS A 273 -14.89 -14.20 -7.74
N TYR A 274 -15.94 -13.46 -7.35
CA TYR A 274 -15.80 -12.28 -6.51
C TYR A 274 -15.51 -12.62 -5.04
N THR A 275 -16.07 -13.73 -4.52
CA THR A 275 -15.75 -14.23 -3.19
C THR A 275 -14.27 -14.60 -3.05
N ARG A 276 -13.68 -15.27 -4.04
CA ARG A 276 -12.26 -15.60 -4.04
C ARG A 276 -11.40 -14.32 -4.02
N SER A 277 -11.72 -13.35 -4.86
CA SER A 277 -11.04 -12.06 -4.89
C SER A 277 -11.15 -11.31 -3.56
N TYR A 278 -12.31 -11.33 -2.90
CA TYR A 278 -12.52 -10.75 -1.59
C TYR A 278 -11.68 -11.45 -0.51
N VAL A 279 -11.73 -12.79 -0.43
CA VAL A 279 -11.02 -13.57 0.61
C VAL A 279 -9.50 -13.42 0.48
N GLU A 280 -8.96 -13.50 -0.73
CA GLU A 280 -7.52 -13.32 -0.97
C GLU A 280 -6.99 -11.97 -0.45
N ASN A 281 -7.84 -10.94 -0.44
CA ASN A 281 -7.47 -9.59 -0.04
C ASN A 281 -7.91 -9.21 1.38
N SER A 282 -8.87 -9.94 2.00
CA SER A 282 -9.44 -9.62 3.32
C SER A 282 -8.74 -10.31 4.49
N MET A 283 -7.86 -11.29 4.28
CA MET A 283 -7.11 -11.98 5.36
C MET A 283 -6.29 -11.05 6.26
N LEU A 284 -6.16 -9.76 5.89
CA LEU A 284 -5.51 -8.72 6.69
C LEU A 284 -6.41 -8.12 7.79
N GLU A 285 -7.74 -8.25 7.70
CA GLU A 285 -8.67 -7.56 8.61
C GLU A 285 -8.73 -8.14 10.02
N THR A 286 -8.49 -9.43 10.20
CA THR A 286 -8.65 -10.10 11.51
C THR A 286 -7.59 -9.66 12.53
N ARG A 287 -6.46 -9.12 12.11
CA ARG A 287 -5.40 -8.58 13.00
C ARG A 287 -5.64 -7.13 13.40
N MET A 288 -6.66 -6.47 12.86
CA MET A 288 -6.84 -5.02 12.99
C MET A 288 -7.50 -4.60 14.30
N SER A 289 -8.36 -5.41 14.92
CA SER A 289 -9.15 -4.97 16.09
C SER A 289 -8.31 -4.69 17.34
N ALA A 290 -7.26 -5.48 17.61
CA ALA A 290 -6.38 -5.23 18.76
C ALA A 290 -5.54 -3.96 18.56
N LYS A 291 -5.01 -3.76 17.36
CA LYS A 291 -4.22 -2.58 17.02
C LYS A 291 -5.07 -1.30 16.96
N LYS A 292 -6.36 -1.41 16.69
CA LYS A 292 -7.28 -0.25 16.66
C LYS A 292 -7.29 0.51 17.98
N MET A 293 -7.43 -0.18 19.11
CA MET A 293 -7.45 0.43 20.43
C MET A 293 -6.16 1.18 20.75
N GLU A 294 -5.02 0.63 20.31
CA GLU A 294 -3.71 1.24 20.52
C GLU A 294 -3.54 2.52 19.67
N ILE A 295 -3.96 2.50 18.42
CA ILE A 295 -3.96 3.67 17.53
C ILE A 295 -4.92 4.75 18.05
N GLU A 296 -6.12 4.37 18.51
CA GLU A 296 -7.09 5.29 19.10
C GLU A 296 -6.53 5.97 20.35
N TYR A 297 -5.84 5.20 21.20
CA TYR A 297 -5.15 5.74 22.38
C TYR A 297 -4.04 6.74 21.99
N LEU A 298 -3.17 6.37 21.05
CA LEU A 298 -2.08 7.25 20.57
C LEU A 298 -2.62 8.54 19.94
N TYR A 299 -3.72 8.45 19.20
CA TYR A 299 -4.36 9.64 18.63
C TYR A 299 -4.93 10.55 19.72
N ALA A 300 -5.64 9.99 20.70
CA ALA A 300 -6.19 10.75 21.82
C ALA A 300 -5.09 11.40 22.67
N GLU A 301 -3.99 10.69 22.92
CA GLU A 301 -2.82 11.23 23.62
C GLU A 301 -2.19 12.40 22.86
N ALA A 302 -2.04 12.27 21.54
CA ALA A 302 -1.50 13.33 20.69
C ALA A 302 -2.40 14.58 20.62
N GLN A 303 -3.72 14.43 20.75
CA GLN A 303 -4.65 15.55 20.80
C GLN A 303 -4.62 16.28 22.17
N ASN A 304 -4.32 15.55 23.24
CA ASN A 304 -4.28 16.07 24.61
C ASN A 304 -2.87 16.51 25.04
N ALA A 305 -1.85 16.34 24.21
CA ALA A 305 -0.51 16.85 24.50
C ALA A 305 -0.57 18.38 24.64
N PRO A 306 -0.12 18.95 25.77
CA PRO A 306 -0.19 20.39 25.98
C PRO A 306 0.59 21.10 24.90
N THR A 307 -0.05 22.02 24.19
CA THR A 307 0.64 23.05 23.42
C THR A 307 1.35 23.94 24.43
N GLU A 308 2.64 24.22 24.23
CA GLU A 308 3.50 25.00 25.17
C GLU A 308 2.94 26.38 25.58
N GLU A 309 1.88 26.86 24.95
CA GLU A 309 1.18 28.09 25.31
C GLU A 309 0.47 28.04 26.69
N ALA A 310 0.23 26.84 27.24
CA ALA A 310 -0.51 26.68 28.50
C ALA A 310 0.40 26.69 29.75
N GLU A 311 1.72 26.60 29.64
CA GLU A 311 2.63 26.51 30.81
C GLU A 311 3.07 27.85 31.37
N ASN A 312 2.80 28.99 30.72
CA ASN A 312 3.39 30.27 31.12
C ASN A 312 2.50 31.19 31.93
N GLU A 313 1.27 30.83 32.26
CA GLU A 313 0.33 31.74 32.97
C GLU A 313 0.08 31.48 34.46
N ASN A 314 0.71 30.51 35.13
CA ASN A 314 0.31 30.26 36.53
C ASN A 314 1.44 29.96 37.52
N ASN A 315 2.35 30.91 37.71
CA ASN A 315 3.44 30.79 38.70
C ASN A 315 3.12 31.44 40.08
N ASN A 316 1.86 31.71 40.43
CA ASN A 316 1.47 32.38 41.69
C ASN A 316 0.39 31.66 42.50
N ALA A 317 0.28 30.35 42.47
CA ALA A 317 -0.58 29.63 43.42
C ALA A 317 0.24 29.15 44.64
N PRO A 318 -0.20 29.45 45.88
CA PRO A 318 0.51 29.05 47.07
C PRO A 318 0.61 27.51 47.14
N TRP A 319 1.80 26.97 47.32
CA TRP A 319 2.15 25.55 47.39
C TRP A 319 1.24 24.70 48.31
N LEU A 320 0.62 25.32 49.31
CA LEU A 320 -0.38 24.70 50.20
C LEU A 320 -1.64 24.21 49.46
N ILE A 321 -2.08 24.89 48.41
CA ILE A 321 -3.23 24.47 47.60
C ILE A 321 -2.87 23.19 46.85
N TRP A 322 -1.62 23.08 46.34
CA TRP A 322 -1.15 21.90 45.64
C TRP A 322 -0.99 20.68 46.56
N ILE A 323 -0.60 20.88 47.83
CA ILE A 323 -0.57 19.79 48.82
C ILE A 323 -2.00 19.30 49.13
N LEU A 324 -2.97 20.20 49.29
CA LEU A 324 -4.38 19.83 49.51
C LEU A 324 -4.97 19.09 48.29
N VAL A 325 -4.66 19.55 47.10
CA VAL A 325 -5.04 18.88 45.85
C VAL A 325 -4.39 17.51 45.76
N LEU A 326 -3.09 17.40 46.10
CA LEU A 326 -2.36 16.12 46.09
C LEU A 326 -2.97 15.13 47.09
N VAL A 327 -3.32 15.55 48.30
CA VAL A 327 -3.96 14.70 49.30
C VAL A 327 -5.36 14.27 48.84
N ALA A 328 -6.12 15.17 48.25
CA ALA A 328 -7.44 14.85 47.67
C ALA A 328 -7.32 13.88 46.48
N VAL A 329 -6.31 14.06 45.63
CA VAL A 329 -6.02 13.15 44.49
C VAL A 329 -5.61 11.77 45.00
N ILE A 330 -4.76 11.69 46.05
CA ILE A 330 -4.34 10.39 46.62
C ILE A 330 -5.57 9.68 47.25
N ALA A 331 -6.43 10.39 47.95
CA ALA A 331 -7.66 9.82 48.50
C ALA A 331 -8.62 9.36 47.41
N PHE A 332 -8.76 10.15 46.36
CA PHE A 332 -9.60 9.85 45.21
C PHE A 332 -9.03 8.66 44.40
N MET A 333 -7.72 8.62 44.19
CA MET A 333 -7.03 7.50 43.54
C MET A 333 -7.16 6.20 44.36
N SER A 334 -7.04 6.28 45.70
CA SER A 334 -7.27 5.15 46.60
C SER A 334 -8.69 4.63 46.49
N PHE A 335 -9.69 5.54 46.43
CA PHE A 335 -11.09 5.20 46.23
C PHE A 335 -11.33 4.56 44.83
N ILE A 336 -10.72 5.11 43.77
CA ILE A 336 -10.79 4.54 42.43
C ILE A 336 -10.10 3.14 42.38
N ILE A 337 -8.99 2.95 43.07
CA ILE A 337 -8.33 1.64 43.14
C ILE A 337 -9.23 0.59 43.78
N VAL A 338 -9.95 0.96 44.87
CA VAL A 338 -10.91 0.04 45.49
C VAL A 338 -12.11 -0.24 44.59
N LEU A 339 -12.62 0.76 43.88
CA LEU A 339 -13.70 0.57 42.90
C LEU A 339 -13.23 -0.25 41.70
N ASN A 340 -12.03 0.00 41.21
CA ASN A 340 -11.48 -0.74 40.10
C ASN A 340 -11.12 -2.19 40.49
N ARG A 341 -10.66 -2.47 41.70
CA ARG A 341 -10.48 -3.85 42.17
C ARG A 341 -11.79 -4.64 42.13
N LYS A 342 -12.91 -4.04 42.53
CA LYS A 342 -14.24 -4.68 42.42
C LYS A 342 -14.68 -4.84 40.96
N ARG A 343 -14.39 -3.84 40.09
CA ARG A 343 -14.67 -3.93 38.66
C ARG A 343 -13.77 -4.96 37.97
N ILE A 344 -12.48 -5.00 38.29
CA ILE A 344 -11.51 -5.94 37.72
C ILE A 344 -11.94 -7.38 38.07
N SER A 345 -12.26 -7.66 39.34
CA SER A 345 -12.76 -8.99 39.73
C SER A 345 -14.06 -9.39 39.01
N HIS A 346 -14.95 -8.41 38.73
CA HIS A 346 -16.16 -8.69 37.96
C HIS A 346 -15.87 -8.91 36.47
N ILE A 347 -14.89 -8.19 35.92
CA ILE A 347 -14.43 -8.33 34.55
C ILE A 347 -13.64 -9.64 34.38
N GLU A 348 -12.76 -9.99 35.33
CA GLU A 348 -12.04 -11.27 35.33
C GLU A 348 -13.01 -12.46 35.31
N ASN A 349 -14.06 -12.42 36.12
CA ASN A 349 -15.08 -13.46 36.11
C ASN A 349 -15.89 -13.50 34.78
N LYS A 350 -16.10 -12.35 34.14
CA LYS A 350 -16.69 -12.28 32.79
C LYS A 350 -15.73 -12.77 31.71
N ILE A 351 -14.45 -12.42 31.79
CA ILE A 351 -13.42 -12.87 30.85
C ILE A 351 -13.32 -14.38 30.90
N VAL A 352 -13.21 -15.00 32.09
CA VAL A 352 -13.19 -16.47 32.25
C VAL A 352 -14.44 -17.11 31.64
N SER A 353 -15.62 -16.50 31.82
CA SER A 353 -16.85 -17.04 31.23
C SER A 353 -16.91 -16.89 29.69
N ILE A 354 -16.28 -15.83 29.15
CA ILE A 354 -16.17 -15.60 27.70
C ILE A 354 -15.08 -16.51 27.10
N GLU A 355 -13.96 -16.68 27.79
CA GLU A 355 -12.90 -17.61 27.38
C GLU A 355 -13.41 -19.03 27.31
N GLN A 356 -14.17 -19.49 28.33
CA GLN A 356 -14.79 -20.81 28.30
C GLN A 356 -15.81 -20.96 27.16
N LYS A 357 -16.59 -19.91 26.84
CA LYS A 357 -17.46 -19.92 25.66
C LYS A 357 -16.68 -19.95 24.35
N HIS A 358 -15.62 -19.14 24.25
CA HIS A 358 -14.74 -19.13 23.07
C HIS A 358 -14.01 -20.47 22.89
N GLU A 359 -13.56 -21.08 23.95
CA GLU A 359 -12.94 -22.41 23.89
C GLU A 359 -13.93 -23.48 23.38
N GLN A 360 -15.19 -23.41 23.83
CA GLN A 360 -16.25 -24.32 23.33
C GLN A 360 -16.60 -24.00 21.85
N GLU A 361 -16.70 -22.71 21.47
CA GLU A 361 -16.96 -22.32 20.08
C GLU A 361 -15.78 -22.66 19.15
N ASN A 362 -14.55 -22.53 19.62
CA ASN A 362 -13.35 -22.90 18.86
C ASN A 362 -13.25 -24.44 18.71
N ALA A 363 -13.55 -25.21 19.75
CA ALA A 363 -13.57 -26.67 19.64
C ALA A 363 -14.61 -27.16 18.61
N VAL A 364 -15.77 -26.50 18.53
CA VAL A 364 -16.78 -26.80 17.49
C VAL A 364 -16.27 -26.39 16.09
N LYS A 365 -15.66 -25.23 15.97
CA LYS A 365 -15.07 -24.76 14.69
C LYS A 365 -13.91 -25.64 14.23
N ASP A 366 -13.08 -26.12 15.16
CA ASP A 366 -11.98 -27.05 14.85
C ASP A 366 -12.51 -28.38 14.34
N GLN A 367 -13.61 -28.88 14.90
CA GLN A 367 -14.28 -30.08 14.39
C GLN A 367 -14.91 -29.85 13.00
N GLU A 368 -15.54 -28.70 12.78
CA GLU A 368 -16.08 -28.32 11.45
C GLU A 368 -14.96 -28.17 10.42
N LEU A 369 -13.82 -27.55 10.81
CA LEU A 369 -12.64 -27.38 9.96
C LEU A 369 -12.01 -28.71 9.59
N GLU A 370 -11.95 -29.64 10.53
CA GLU A 370 -11.43 -31.00 10.31
C GLU A 370 -12.33 -31.80 9.37
N GLN A 371 -13.66 -31.68 9.51
CA GLN A 371 -14.63 -32.29 8.60
C GLN A 371 -14.54 -31.65 7.19
N MET A 372 -14.42 -30.32 7.12
CA MET A 372 -14.27 -29.61 5.85
C MET A 372 -12.94 -29.93 5.16
N SER A 373 -11.84 -30.07 5.93
CA SER A 373 -10.53 -30.51 5.44
C SER A 373 -10.58 -31.95 4.88
N GLN A 374 -11.31 -32.85 5.54
CA GLN A 374 -11.50 -34.21 5.04
C GLN A 374 -12.35 -34.24 3.75
N GLN A 375 -13.39 -33.41 3.68
CA GLN A 375 -14.18 -33.22 2.44
C GLN A 375 -13.35 -32.59 1.31
N LEU A 376 -12.54 -31.58 1.62
CA LEU A 376 -11.65 -30.93 0.66
C LEU A 376 -10.61 -31.89 0.10
N ASN A 377 -10.03 -32.74 0.95
CA ASN A 377 -9.06 -33.77 0.52
C ASN A 377 -9.70 -34.82 -0.36
N ALA A 378 -10.92 -35.26 0.00
CA ALA A 378 -11.68 -36.22 -0.83
C ALA A 378 -12.08 -35.61 -2.19
N THR A 379 -12.45 -34.33 -2.20
CA THR A 379 -12.77 -33.58 -3.44
C THR A 379 -11.52 -33.31 -4.26
N ARG A 380 -10.37 -33.06 -3.60
CA ARG A 380 -9.07 -32.89 -4.25
C ARG A 380 -8.59 -34.18 -4.92
N GLU A 381 -8.75 -35.32 -4.27
CA GLU A 381 -8.46 -36.63 -4.87
C GLU A 381 -9.39 -36.93 -6.07
N GLN A 382 -10.66 -36.53 -6.01
CA GLN A 382 -11.59 -36.63 -7.13
C GLN A 382 -11.22 -35.68 -8.29
N LEU A 383 -10.73 -34.47 -7.99
CA LEU A 383 -10.26 -33.48 -8.99
C LEU A 383 -8.90 -33.89 -9.59
N GLU A 384 -7.98 -34.50 -8.83
CA GLU A 384 -6.74 -35.03 -9.37
C GLU A 384 -7.00 -36.21 -10.35
N TYR A 385 -8.09 -36.94 -10.18
CA TYR A 385 -8.48 -38.01 -11.11
C TYR A 385 -9.26 -37.50 -12.34
N ALA A 386 -9.87 -36.30 -12.25
CA ALA A 386 -10.66 -35.68 -13.33
C ALA A 386 -9.88 -34.69 -14.22
N GLY A 387 -8.67 -34.28 -13.84
CA GLY A 387 -8.03 -33.10 -14.39
C GLY A 387 -6.67 -33.31 -15.05
N LYS A 388 -6.51 -34.25 -15.97
CA LYS A 388 -5.50 -34.03 -17.01
C LYS A 388 -6.12 -33.12 -18.06
N VAL A 389 -5.72 -31.84 -18.05
CA VAL A 389 -6.03 -30.91 -19.13
C VAL A 389 -5.42 -31.51 -20.40
N ASP A 390 -6.22 -31.74 -21.42
CA ASP A 390 -5.69 -32.07 -22.74
C ASP A 390 -4.99 -30.80 -23.26
N PHE A 391 -3.67 -30.83 -23.25
CA PHE A 391 -2.85 -29.66 -23.65
C PHE A 391 -3.21 -29.17 -25.04
N ASP A 392 -3.46 -30.06 -25.99
CA ASP A 392 -3.69 -29.68 -27.38
C ASP A 392 -5.06 -29.00 -27.54
N GLU A 393 -6.08 -29.44 -26.79
CA GLU A 393 -7.40 -28.81 -26.74
C GLU A 393 -7.33 -27.45 -26.03
N ALA A 394 -6.68 -27.37 -24.87
CA ALA A 394 -6.50 -26.12 -24.12
C ALA A 394 -5.68 -25.09 -24.92
N TRP A 395 -4.62 -25.53 -25.59
CA TRP A 395 -3.80 -24.69 -26.44
C TRP A 395 -4.59 -24.14 -27.63
N LYS A 396 -5.38 -24.98 -28.30
CA LYS A 396 -6.27 -24.57 -29.38
C LYS A 396 -7.28 -23.52 -28.89
N ALA A 397 -7.93 -23.79 -27.76
CA ALA A 397 -8.89 -22.87 -27.17
C ALA A 397 -8.25 -21.51 -26.83
N PHE A 398 -7.03 -21.51 -26.29
CA PHE A 398 -6.28 -20.29 -25.99
C PHE A 398 -5.97 -19.49 -27.27
N ILE A 399 -5.41 -20.12 -28.29
CA ILE A 399 -5.02 -19.46 -29.52
C ILE A 399 -6.24 -18.94 -30.30
N GLU A 400 -7.36 -19.65 -30.30
CA GLU A 400 -8.61 -19.26 -30.98
C GLU A 400 -9.40 -18.20 -30.21
N SER A 401 -9.05 -17.88 -28.99
CA SER A 401 -9.79 -16.92 -28.15
C SER A 401 -9.84 -15.51 -28.73
N ALA A 402 -10.93 -14.79 -28.45
CA ALA A 402 -11.18 -13.47 -29.00
C ALA A 402 -10.07 -12.45 -28.68
N ILE A 403 -9.53 -12.50 -27.45
CA ILE A 403 -8.48 -11.58 -27.02
C ILE A 403 -7.15 -11.87 -27.72
N VAL A 404 -6.77 -13.15 -27.86
CA VAL A 404 -5.57 -13.56 -28.58
C VAL A 404 -5.64 -13.18 -30.05
N GLN A 405 -6.78 -13.45 -30.69
CA GLN A 405 -7.03 -13.09 -32.10
C GLN A 405 -7.01 -11.56 -32.29
N LYS A 406 -7.55 -10.80 -31.38
CA LYS A 406 -7.49 -9.33 -31.39
C LYS A 406 -6.04 -8.84 -31.34
N ILE A 407 -5.23 -9.38 -30.43
CA ILE A 407 -3.83 -9.00 -30.27
C ILE A 407 -3.02 -9.39 -31.52
N LYS A 408 -3.15 -10.62 -32.03
CA LYS A 408 -2.46 -11.06 -33.25
C LYS A 408 -2.78 -10.17 -34.46
N ARG A 409 -4.05 -9.86 -34.70
CA ARG A 409 -4.45 -8.96 -35.80
C ARG A 409 -3.89 -7.55 -35.67
N SER A 410 -3.57 -7.08 -34.47
CA SER A 410 -2.99 -5.74 -34.28
C SER A 410 -1.61 -5.58 -34.91
N VAL A 411 -0.84 -6.65 -35.01
CA VAL A 411 0.52 -6.68 -35.60
C VAL A 411 0.56 -7.39 -36.96
N GLU A 412 -0.48 -8.12 -37.33
CA GLU A 412 -0.57 -8.89 -38.56
C GLU A 412 -0.37 -8.01 -39.81
N GLY A 413 0.46 -8.45 -40.73
CA GLY A 413 0.76 -7.72 -41.98
C GLY A 413 1.61 -6.46 -41.81
N LYS A 414 2.16 -6.21 -40.60
CA LYS A 414 3.06 -5.09 -40.33
C LYS A 414 4.50 -5.60 -40.25
N ASP A 415 5.39 -4.98 -41.00
CA ASP A 415 6.83 -5.27 -40.95
C ASP A 415 7.47 -4.51 -39.76
N ILE A 416 7.25 -5.03 -38.55
CA ILE A 416 7.75 -4.43 -37.31
C ILE A 416 9.19 -4.91 -37.09
N MET A 417 10.14 -4.09 -37.49
CA MET A 417 11.57 -4.31 -37.27
C MET A 417 12.11 -3.40 -36.15
N ILE A 418 13.29 -3.70 -35.65
CA ILE A 418 13.99 -2.94 -34.59
C ILE A 418 13.99 -1.43 -34.86
N LYS A 419 14.19 -1.02 -36.12
CA LYS A 419 14.24 0.39 -36.53
C LYS A 419 12.86 1.06 -36.61
N SER A 420 11.78 0.29 -36.66
CA SER A 420 10.41 0.80 -36.82
C SER A 420 9.58 0.77 -35.54
N VAL A 421 10.09 0.29 -34.41
CA VAL A 421 9.36 0.22 -33.13
C VAL A 421 8.74 1.56 -32.73
N GLY A 422 9.47 2.66 -32.90
CA GLY A 422 8.95 4.02 -32.60
C GLY A 422 7.81 4.48 -33.51
N ALA A 423 7.69 3.95 -34.73
CA ALA A 423 6.63 4.33 -35.68
C ALA A 423 5.26 3.66 -35.38
N TYR A 424 5.26 2.59 -34.59
CA TYR A 424 4.08 1.80 -34.26
C TYR A 424 3.57 1.96 -32.82
N GLN A 425 3.96 3.03 -32.11
CA GLN A 425 3.56 3.27 -30.70
C GLN A 425 2.03 3.35 -30.49
N ASN A 426 1.28 3.64 -31.56
CA ASN A 426 -0.19 3.63 -31.54
C ASN A 426 -0.80 2.22 -31.39
N LEU A 427 0.01 1.16 -31.51
CA LEU A 427 -0.42 -0.24 -31.32
C LEU A 427 -0.27 -0.72 -29.86
N LYS A 428 0.22 0.12 -28.96
CA LYS A 428 0.36 -0.21 -27.55
C LYS A 428 -0.96 -0.75 -26.99
N LEU A 429 -0.89 -1.91 -26.34
CA LEU A 429 -2.04 -2.53 -25.68
C LEU A 429 -2.49 -1.70 -24.48
N LYS A 430 -3.79 -1.68 -24.26
CA LYS A 430 -4.38 -1.14 -23.04
C LYS A 430 -4.25 -2.14 -21.91
N GLU A 431 -4.30 -1.66 -20.67
CA GLU A 431 -4.23 -2.51 -19.48
C GLU A 431 -5.28 -3.64 -19.51
N MET A 432 -6.50 -3.34 -19.98
CA MET A 432 -7.57 -4.33 -20.14
C MET A 432 -7.23 -5.47 -21.11
N ASP A 433 -6.44 -5.20 -22.15
CA ASP A 433 -6.03 -6.24 -23.09
C ASP A 433 -5.04 -7.22 -22.42
N TYR A 434 -4.17 -6.73 -21.53
CA TYR A 434 -3.28 -7.58 -20.74
C TYR A 434 -4.02 -8.42 -19.70
N ILE A 435 -4.98 -7.80 -19.00
CA ILE A 435 -5.83 -8.51 -18.05
C ILE A 435 -6.58 -9.63 -18.76
N GLY A 436 -7.23 -9.31 -19.88
CA GLY A 436 -7.94 -10.30 -20.68
C GLY A 436 -7.04 -11.43 -21.18
N LEU A 437 -5.82 -11.12 -21.61
CA LEU A 437 -4.86 -12.14 -22.08
C LEU A 437 -4.44 -13.10 -20.94
N VAL A 438 -4.12 -12.58 -19.76
CA VAL A 438 -3.75 -13.40 -18.59
C VAL A 438 -4.95 -14.20 -18.07
N GLN A 439 -6.14 -13.63 -18.06
CA GLN A 439 -7.37 -14.35 -17.69
C GLN A 439 -7.65 -15.50 -18.64
N GLU A 440 -7.49 -15.28 -19.94
CA GLU A 440 -7.69 -16.32 -20.92
C GLU A 440 -6.64 -17.43 -20.81
N ALA A 441 -5.39 -17.09 -20.52
CA ALA A 441 -4.38 -18.08 -20.21
C ALA A 441 -4.73 -18.90 -18.95
N ASN A 442 -5.24 -18.26 -17.91
CA ASN A 442 -5.70 -18.97 -16.70
C ASN A 442 -6.96 -19.82 -16.92
N ARG A 443 -7.86 -19.41 -17.83
CA ARG A 443 -9.05 -20.19 -18.20
C ARG A 443 -8.67 -21.48 -18.92
N CYS A 444 -7.74 -21.40 -19.85
CA CYS A 444 -7.30 -22.57 -20.62
C CYS A 444 -6.32 -23.46 -19.86
N PHE A 445 -5.49 -22.86 -19.01
CA PHE A 445 -4.48 -23.51 -18.17
C PHE A 445 -4.71 -23.10 -16.71
N PRO A 446 -5.49 -23.86 -15.93
CA PRO A 446 -5.94 -23.46 -14.60
C PRO A 446 -4.79 -23.05 -13.67
N ASP A 447 -4.92 -21.85 -13.07
CA ASP A 447 -3.91 -21.27 -12.18
C ASP A 447 -2.53 -21.00 -12.82
N PHE A 448 -2.47 -20.89 -14.15
CA PHE A 448 -1.22 -20.65 -14.88
C PHE A 448 -0.40 -19.51 -14.29
N SER A 449 -1.00 -18.34 -14.09
CA SER A 449 -0.28 -17.16 -13.60
C SER A 449 0.31 -17.37 -12.21
N SER A 450 -0.46 -17.99 -11.31
CA SER A 450 -0.02 -18.27 -9.93
C SER A 450 1.06 -19.34 -9.89
N ARG A 451 0.91 -20.40 -10.68
CA ARG A 451 1.88 -21.49 -10.77
C ARG A 451 3.20 -21.00 -11.37
N PHE A 452 3.12 -20.17 -12.43
CA PHE A 452 4.28 -19.62 -13.10
C PHE A 452 5.10 -18.72 -12.17
N LEU A 453 4.46 -17.74 -11.50
CA LEU A 453 5.15 -16.84 -10.59
C LEU A 453 5.66 -17.55 -9.32
N LYS A 454 5.01 -18.62 -8.88
CA LYS A 454 5.50 -19.44 -7.76
C LYS A 454 6.74 -20.25 -8.15
N GLN A 455 6.80 -20.74 -9.38
CA GLN A 455 7.95 -21.52 -9.89
C GLN A 455 9.15 -20.63 -10.21
N TYR A 456 8.91 -19.37 -10.60
CA TYR A 456 9.93 -18.39 -10.96
C TYR A 456 9.79 -17.11 -10.12
N PRO A 457 10.19 -17.13 -8.84
CA PRO A 457 9.96 -16.03 -7.90
C PRO A 457 10.70 -14.73 -8.25
N ASP A 458 11.74 -14.80 -9.09
CA ASP A 458 12.48 -13.63 -9.58
C ASP A 458 11.72 -12.86 -10.69
N LEU A 459 10.61 -13.41 -11.19
CA LEU A 459 9.76 -12.81 -12.21
C LEU A 459 8.54 -12.14 -11.57
N ASN A 460 8.10 -11.05 -12.18
CA ASN A 460 6.95 -10.29 -11.73
C ASN A 460 5.78 -10.31 -12.75
N ILE A 461 4.68 -9.63 -12.44
CA ILE A 461 3.49 -9.56 -13.31
C ILE A 461 3.81 -8.98 -14.69
N ALA A 462 4.73 -8.00 -14.79
CA ALA A 462 5.12 -7.44 -16.08
C ALA A 462 5.92 -8.46 -16.90
N ASP A 463 6.74 -9.28 -16.26
CA ASP A 463 7.45 -10.39 -16.91
C ASP A 463 6.46 -11.48 -17.36
N LEU A 464 5.43 -11.78 -16.56
CA LEU A 464 4.36 -12.71 -16.92
C LEU A 464 3.57 -12.23 -18.16
N ARG A 465 3.22 -10.95 -18.23
CA ARG A 465 2.56 -10.35 -19.41
C ARG A 465 3.43 -10.48 -20.67
N HIS A 466 4.71 -10.23 -20.52
CA HIS A 466 5.69 -10.43 -21.59
C HIS A 466 5.74 -11.89 -22.06
N CYS A 467 5.70 -12.84 -21.12
CA CYS A 467 5.61 -14.27 -21.42
C CYS A 467 4.32 -14.61 -22.21
N CYS A 468 3.19 -14.02 -21.82
CA CYS A 468 1.93 -14.23 -22.52
C CYS A 468 1.97 -13.71 -23.98
N LEU A 469 2.67 -12.62 -24.26
CA LEU A 469 2.89 -12.14 -25.63
C LEU A 469 3.88 -13.04 -26.39
N GLY A 470 4.92 -13.53 -25.71
CA GLY A 470 5.84 -14.51 -26.26
C GLY A 470 5.15 -15.81 -26.68
N LEU A 471 4.19 -16.31 -25.87
CA LEU A 471 3.34 -17.45 -26.22
C LEU A 471 2.57 -17.30 -27.54
N LEU A 472 2.33 -16.06 -27.98
CA LEU A 472 1.65 -15.80 -29.27
C LEU A 472 2.59 -15.87 -30.49
N GLY A 473 3.87 -16.21 -30.28
CA GLY A 473 4.90 -16.26 -31.31
C GLY A 473 5.44 -14.89 -31.71
N MET A 474 5.27 -13.87 -30.85
CA MET A 474 5.71 -12.51 -31.13
C MET A 474 7.19 -12.34 -30.84
N ASN A 475 7.89 -11.66 -31.75
CA ASN A 475 9.30 -11.31 -31.56
C ASN A 475 9.46 -10.05 -30.66
N ASP A 476 10.68 -9.80 -30.17
CA ASP A 476 10.96 -8.68 -29.26
C ASP A 476 10.59 -7.30 -29.82
N ALA A 477 10.57 -7.10 -31.13
CA ALA A 477 10.19 -5.83 -31.73
C ALA A 477 8.66 -5.64 -31.68
N GLU A 478 7.89 -6.69 -31.93
CA GLU A 478 6.43 -6.70 -31.81
C GLU A 478 6.00 -6.54 -30.36
N ILE A 479 6.64 -7.26 -29.44
CA ILE A 479 6.38 -7.13 -28.00
C ILE A 479 6.72 -5.72 -27.52
N ALA A 480 7.85 -5.13 -27.94
CA ALA A 480 8.22 -3.76 -27.60
C ALA A 480 7.15 -2.75 -27.99
N VAL A 481 6.58 -2.88 -29.19
CA VAL A 481 5.49 -2.03 -29.68
C VAL A 481 4.23 -2.20 -28.84
N LEU A 482 3.84 -3.44 -28.57
CA LEU A 482 2.62 -3.76 -27.81
C LEU A 482 2.73 -3.35 -26.34
N GLU A 483 3.89 -3.49 -25.73
CA GLU A 483 4.14 -3.02 -24.36
C GLU A 483 4.40 -1.50 -24.29
N GLY A 484 4.71 -0.86 -25.40
CA GLY A 484 5.07 0.57 -25.47
C GLY A 484 6.41 0.87 -24.82
N ILE A 485 7.37 -0.06 -24.94
CA ILE A 485 8.75 0.05 -24.45
C ILE A 485 9.75 0.05 -25.60
N SER A 486 11.03 0.33 -25.30
CA SER A 486 12.08 0.23 -26.33
C SER A 486 12.39 -1.22 -26.68
N TYR A 487 12.89 -1.46 -27.90
CA TYR A 487 13.36 -2.79 -28.30
C TYR A 487 14.41 -3.37 -27.32
N SER A 488 15.36 -2.52 -26.88
CA SER A 488 16.35 -2.95 -25.90
C SER A 488 15.74 -3.32 -24.54
N GLY A 489 14.64 -2.67 -24.16
CA GLY A 489 13.85 -2.99 -22.98
C GLY A 489 13.18 -4.35 -23.10
N ALA A 490 12.51 -4.62 -24.22
CA ALA A 490 11.87 -5.91 -24.49
C ALA A 490 12.91 -7.04 -24.52
N ASN A 491 13.99 -6.89 -25.28
CA ASN A 491 15.06 -7.89 -25.37
C ASN A 491 15.71 -8.18 -24.01
N ARG A 492 15.93 -7.16 -23.18
CA ARG A 492 16.45 -7.36 -21.82
C ARG A 492 15.48 -8.18 -20.96
N ARG A 493 14.17 -7.91 -21.07
CA ARG A 493 13.15 -8.65 -20.33
C ARG A 493 13.06 -10.10 -20.82
N THR A 494 13.05 -10.34 -22.12
CA THR A 494 13.14 -11.68 -22.71
C THR A 494 14.33 -12.45 -22.15
N ASN A 495 15.53 -11.86 -22.17
CA ASN A 495 16.74 -12.50 -21.66
C ASN A 495 16.67 -12.79 -20.15
N LYS A 496 16.09 -11.89 -19.35
CA LYS A 496 15.84 -12.11 -17.93
C LYS A 496 14.94 -13.34 -17.72
N ILE A 497 13.83 -13.42 -18.45
CA ILE A 497 12.87 -14.52 -18.35
C ILE A 497 13.54 -15.84 -18.73
N LEU A 498 14.22 -15.90 -19.88
CA LEU A 498 14.91 -17.10 -20.35
C LEU A 498 16.00 -17.56 -19.37
N SER A 499 16.72 -16.62 -18.75
CA SER A 499 17.70 -16.93 -17.71
C SER A 499 17.03 -17.53 -16.47
N SER A 500 15.91 -16.98 -16.03
CA SER A 500 15.15 -17.51 -14.89
C SER A 500 14.57 -18.89 -15.18
N MET A 501 14.16 -19.15 -16.42
CA MET A 501 13.68 -20.47 -16.86
C MET A 501 14.81 -21.46 -17.17
N SER A 502 16.08 -21.02 -17.10
CA SER A 502 17.27 -21.81 -17.38
C SER A 502 17.23 -22.50 -18.77
N THR A 503 16.72 -21.80 -19.77
CA THR A 503 16.58 -22.30 -21.14
C THR A 503 17.35 -21.43 -22.13
N GLY A 504 17.91 -22.07 -23.18
CA GLY A 504 18.52 -21.37 -24.32
C GLY A 504 17.56 -21.24 -25.51
N GLU A 505 16.32 -21.64 -25.37
CA GLU A 505 15.29 -21.59 -26.41
C GLU A 505 14.76 -20.16 -26.61
N ASN A 506 13.98 -19.95 -27.67
CA ASN A 506 13.24 -18.71 -27.79
C ASN A 506 12.08 -18.67 -26.78
N LEU A 507 11.55 -17.46 -26.49
CA LEU A 507 10.53 -17.25 -25.46
C LEU A 507 9.25 -18.07 -25.70
N GLU A 508 8.80 -18.18 -26.97
CA GLU A 508 7.64 -18.98 -27.35
C GLU A 508 7.81 -20.44 -26.96
N LEU A 509 8.93 -21.04 -27.40
CA LEU A 509 9.20 -22.45 -27.15
C LEU A 509 9.42 -22.75 -25.68
N ALA A 510 10.10 -21.85 -24.95
CA ALA A 510 10.28 -21.96 -23.52
C ALA A 510 8.93 -21.99 -22.78
N MET A 511 8.00 -21.11 -23.16
CA MET A 511 6.69 -21.03 -22.54
C MET A 511 5.78 -22.22 -22.92
N ILE A 512 5.81 -22.69 -24.16
CA ILE A 512 5.09 -23.90 -24.59
C ILE A 512 5.62 -25.12 -23.84
N THR A 513 6.93 -25.25 -23.69
CA THR A 513 7.56 -26.33 -22.93
C THR A 513 7.16 -26.28 -21.46
N TYR A 514 7.12 -25.08 -20.86
CA TYR A 514 6.62 -24.89 -19.50
C TYR A 514 5.18 -25.38 -19.37
N LEU A 515 4.27 -24.93 -20.24
CA LEU A 515 2.87 -25.31 -20.18
C LEU A 515 2.67 -26.83 -20.32
N ARG A 516 3.37 -27.48 -21.26
CA ARG A 516 3.29 -28.95 -21.43
C ARG A 516 3.79 -29.74 -20.22
N ASN A 517 4.73 -29.17 -19.46
CA ASN A 517 5.28 -29.85 -18.29
C ASN A 517 4.43 -29.66 -17.03
N VAL A 518 3.63 -28.61 -16.97
CA VAL A 518 2.85 -28.24 -15.77
C VAL A 518 1.38 -28.64 -15.87
N PHE A 519 0.84 -28.73 -17.08
CA PHE A 519 -0.57 -29.05 -17.37
C PHE A 519 -0.72 -30.28 -18.26
#